data_821078307862a9531d5558f7ed9654e2
#
_entry.id   821078307862a9531d5558f7ed9654e2
#
_cell.length_a   1.000
_cell.length_b   1.000
_cell.length_c   1.000
_cell.angle_alpha   90.00
_cell.angle_beta   90.00
_cell.angle_gamma   90.00
#
_symmetry.space_group_name_H-M   'P 1'
#
loop_
_entity.id
_entity.type
_entity.pdbx_description
1 polymer ?
#
loop_
_entity_poly.entity_id
_entity_poly.type
_entity_poly.pdbx_seq_one_letter_code
_entity_poly.pdbx_strand_id
1 'polypeptide(L)'
;MDELMLMDRSRILHEALEQCGWQNADQVVQRVLRLDLGLPAEDEFAVICSWLGKCSLVHKLDQQQIPKSSKDTFQVPDLLAVFNTDNNQYRVLVEVKTKQDENLTLRAKDREKLIKYAELLGVPILFAWKRHSIWTLFDISLFEKFNKNYRVNFFSALSNSLMSLLAGDVHYQLGDGVGLHLKLRKDEFHESVGDTETWKTKIEDVYLQDYNGDKNYTFSPRTLSILNTCELDENTEIDDEAIRQSF
;
A
#
# COMPACT_ATOMS: atom_id res chain seq x y z
N MET A 1 -17.42 0.26 13.38
CA MET A 1 -15.95 0.29 13.44
C MET A 1 -15.58 0.06 14.89
N ASP A 2 -14.93 -1.04 15.17
CA ASP A 2 -14.74 -1.53 16.53
C ASP A 2 -13.85 -0.56 17.33
N GLU A 3 -14.23 -0.25 18.57
CA GLU A 3 -13.49 0.67 19.47
C GLU A 3 -12.04 0.18 19.72
N LEU A 4 -11.85 -1.14 19.74
CA LEU A 4 -10.53 -1.79 19.81
C LEU A 4 -9.64 -1.48 18.60
N MET A 5 -10.19 -1.48 17.40
CA MET A 5 -9.45 -1.21 16.15
C MET A 5 -9.01 0.26 16.05
N LEU A 6 -9.81 1.18 16.60
CA LEU A 6 -9.45 2.59 16.75
C LEU A 6 -8.33 2.81 17.77
N MET A 7 -8.36 2.07 18.90
CA MET A 7 -7.33 2.12 19.92
C MET A 7 -5.98 1.61 19.41
N ASP A 8 -5.95 0.53 18.64
CA ASP A 8 -4.72 -0.03 18.08
C ASP A 8 -4.10 0.88 17.02
N ARG A 9 -4.90 1.45 16.13
CA ARG A 9 -4.43 2.46 15.15
C ARG A 9 -3.86 3.70 15.83
N SER A 10 -4.51 4.18 16.87
CA SER A 10 -4.05 5.32 17.65
C SER A 10 -2.71 5.06 18.31
N ARG A 11 -2.53 3.88 18.92
CA ARG A 11 -1.30 3.46 19.58
C ARG A 11 -0.14 3.32 18.58
N ILE A 12 -0.37 2.65 17.46
CA ILE A 12 0.63 2.47 16.41
C ILE A 12 1.11 3.82 15.88
N LEU A 13 0.16 4.73 15.59
CA LEU A 13 0.48 6.06 15.11
C LEU A 13 1.28 6.85 16.14
N HIS A 14 0.92 6.77 17.42
CA HIS A 14 1.64 7.43 18.52
C HIS A 14 3.07 6.93 18.62
N GLU A 15 3.28 5.60 18.70
CA GLU A 15 4.59 5.00 18.78
C GLU A 15 5.48 5.36 17.57
N ALA A 16 4.90 5.36 16.36
CA ALA A 16 5.62 5.75 15.15
C ALA A 16 6.05 7.23 15.16
N LEU A 17 5.20 8.12 15.61
CA LEU A 17 5.51 9.54 15.74
C LEU A 17 6.58 9.81 16.80
N GLU A 18 6.55 9.10 17.94
CA GLU A 18 7.59 9.18 18.97
C GLU A 18 8.95 8.71 18.43
N GLN A 19 8.99 7.59 17.70
CA GLN A 19 10.21 7.09 17.07
C GLN A 19 10.80 8.07 16.04
N CYS A 20 9.94 8.83 15.34
CA CYS A 20 10.36 9.90 14.44
C CYS A 20 10.80 11.17 15.18
N GLY A 21 10.78 11.18 16.52
CA GLY A 21 11.16 12.33 17.34
C GLY A 21 10.19 13.51 17.26
N TRP A 22 8.94 13.26 16.88
CA TRP A 22 7.92 14.30 16.85
C TRP A 22 7.53 14.73 18.26
N GLN A 23 7.78 16.00 18.56
CA GLN A 23 7.31 16.58 19.81
C GLN A 23 5.78 16.68 19.79
N ASN A 24 5.15 16.27 20.90
CA ASN A 24 3.69 16.23 21.05
C ASN A 24 2.95 15.21 20.13
N ALA A 25 3.49 14.00 20.00
CA ALA A 25 2.89 12.91 19.25
C ALA A 25 1.40 12.72 19.57
N ASP A 26 0.99 12.81 20.84
CA ASP A 26 -0.41 12.75 21.27
C ASP A 26 -1.30 13.79 20.61
N GLN A 27 -0.84 15.04 20.51
CA GLN A 27 -1.63 16.11 19.88
C GLN A 27 -1.80 15.88 18.38
N VAL A 28 -0.77 15.34 17.72
CA VAL A 28 -0.84 14.99 16.29
C VAL A 28 -1.81 13.85 16.07
N VAL A 29 -1.73 12.78 16.87
CA VAL A 29 -2.68 11.66 16.83
C VAL A 29 -4.12 12.15 17.01
N GLN A 30 -4.38 12.96 18.06
CA GLN A 30 -5.70 13.50 18.30
C GLN A 30 -6.19 14.40 17.16
N ARG A 31 -5.32 15.15 16.54
CA ARG A 31 -5.66 15.99 15.39
C ARG A 31 -6.00 15.17 14.16
N VAL A 32 -5.23 14.13 13.86
CA VAL A 32 -5.49 13.19 12.77
C VAL A 32 -6.82 12.48 12.96
N LEU A 33 -7.11 11.99 14.18
CA LEU A 33 -8.37 11.32 14.50
C LEU A 33 -9.60 12.24 14.43
N ARG A 34 -9.46 13.54 14.83
CA ARG A 34 -10.58 14.49 14.83
C ARG A 34 -10.95 15.02 13.46
N LEU A 35 -9.98 15.11 12.54
CA LEU A 35 -10.20 15.77 11.25
C LEU A 35 -10.61 14.80 10.15
N ASP A 36 -10.59 13.48 10.43
CA ASP A 36 -10.73 12.44 9.40
C ASP A 36 -9.80 12.70 8.18
N LEU A 37 -8.82 13.58 8.39
CA LEU A 37 -7.77 13.92 7.45
C LEU A 37 -6.57 13.09 7.83
N GLY A 38 -6.18 12.16 6.97
CA GLY A 38 -4.92 11.44 7.13
C GLY A 38 -3.74 12.41 7.29
N LEU A 39 -2.63 11.91 7.80
CA LEU A 39 -1.36 12.61 7.71
C LEU A 39 -1.11 13.02 6.25
N PRO A 40 -0.45 14.18 5.98
CA PRO A 40 0.11 14.42 4.67
C PRO A 40 0.87 13.18 4.20
N ALA A 41 0.74 12.83 2.94
CA ALA A 41 1.28 11.56 2.43
C ALA A 41 2.78 11.41 2.68
N GLU A 42 3.52 12.52 2.61
CA GLU A 42 4.96 12.56 2.90
C GLU A 42 5.25 12.19 4.36
N ASP A 43 4.43 12.70 5.29
CA ASP A 43 4.58 12.42 6.71
C ASP A 43 4.18 10.98 7.04
N GLU A 44 3.10 10.49 6.44
CA GLU A 44 2.68 9.09 6.58
C GLU A 44 3.76 8.14 6.06
N PHE A 45 4.33 8.41 4.87
CA PHE A 45 5.40 7.59 4.33
C PHE A 45 6.65 7.59 5.22
N ALA A 46 7.04 8.76 5.74
CA ALA A 46 8.17 8.88 6.66
C ALA A 46 7.96 8.07 7.94
N VAL A 47 6.75 8.10 8.51
CA VAL A 47 6.38 7.30 9.69
C VAL A 47 6.49 5.81 9.40
N ILE A 48 5.93 5.34 8.28
CA ILE A 48 5.99 3.94 7.87
C ILE A 48 7.45 3.49 7.69
N CYS A 49 8.29 4.27 7.00
CA CYS A 49 9.70 3.94 6.83
C CYS A 49 10.45 3.83 8.16
N SER A 50 10.17 4.73 9.09
CA SER A 50 10.76 4.70 10.44
C SER A 50 10.31 3.46 11.21
N TRP A 51 9.03 3.13 11.14
CA TRP A 51 8.45 2.00 11.86
C TRP A 51 8.96 0.65 11.34
N LEU A 52 9.17 0.50 10.04
CA LEU A 52 9.68 -0.75 9.44
C LEU A 52 11.14 -1.06 9.78
N GLY A 53 11.88 -0.09 10.31
CA GLY A 53 13.16 -0.30 10.99
C GLY A 53 14.41 -0.40 10.11
N LYS A 54 14.28 -0.46 8.78
CA LYS A 54 15.43 -0.44 7.85
C LYS A 54 15.85 0.98 7.45
N CYS A 55 15.08 1.99 7.82
CA CYS A 55 15.36 3.38 7.52
C CYS A 55 16.09 4.06 8.67
N SER A 56 17.32 4.52 8.43
CA SER A 56 18.13 5.23 9.44
C SER A 56 17.90 6.74 9.44
N LEU A 57 17.36 7.29 8.34
CA LEU A 57 17.05 8.70 8.22
C LEU A 57 15.95 8.91 7.18
N VAL A 58 14.95 9.70 7.53
CA VAL A 58 14.05 10.36 6.56
C VAL A 58 14.07 11.84 6.84
N HIS A 59 14.37 12.61 5.81
CA HIS A 59 14.45 14.06 5.89
C HIS A 59 13.53 14.69 4.85
N LYS A 60 12.61 15.53 5.29
CA LYS A 60 11.74 16.33 4.43
C LYS A 60 12.55 17.45 3.78
N LEU A 61 12.54 17.51 2.46
CA LEU A 61 13.31 18.50 1.73
C LEU A 61 12.52 19.80 1.59
N ASP A 62 13.18 20.94 1.84
CA ASP A 62 12.59 22.23 1.59
C ASP A 62 12.51 22.49 0.07
N GLN A 63 11.30 22.75 -0.42
CA GLN A 63 11.05 23.03 -1.82
C GLN A 63 11.38 24.48 -2.23
N GLN A 64 11.88 25.28 -1.29
CA GLN A 64 12.41 26.59 -1.62
C GLN A 64 13.78 26.44 -2.28
N GLN A 65 13.94 27.06 -3.45
CA GLN A 65 15.18 27.02 -4.23
C GLN A 65 15.74 28.40 -4.40
N ILE A 66 17.05 28.52 -4.20
CA ILE A 66 17.84 29.75 -4.44
C ILE A 66 19.01 29.38 -5.37
N PRO A 67 19.22 30.07 -6.50
CA PRO A 67 18.42 31.20 -7.02
C PRO A 67 17.05 30.74 -7.53
N LYS A 68 16.07 31.63 -7.58
CA LYS A 68 14.70 31.31 -8.03
C LYS A 68 14.67 30.72 -9.46
N SER A 69 15.60 31.08 -10.32
CA SER A 69 15.76 30.52 -11.68
C SER A 69 16.07 29.03 -11.69
N SER A 70 16.59 28.45 -10.59
CA SER A 70 16.87 27.03 -10.50
C SER A 70 15.57 26.18 -10.63
N LYS A 71 14.41 26.74 -10.26
CA LYS A 71 13.09 26.10 -10.45
C LYS A 71 12.72 25.84 -11.91
N ASP A 72 13.37 26.50 -12.84
CA ASP A 72 13.16 26.24 -14.27
C ASP A 72 13.84 24.94 -14.71
N THR A 73 14.93 24.57 -14.04
CA THR A 73 15.78 23.42 -14.37
C THR A 73 15.57 22.23 -13.45
N PHE A 74 15.34 22.47 -12.18
CA PHE A 74 15.28 21.45 -11.14
C PHE A 74 13.91 21.43 -10.44
N GLN A 75 13.54 20.25 -9.95
CA GLN A 75 12.46 20.07 -8.99
C GLN A 75 13.01 19.29 -7.81
N VAL A 76 12.86 19.85 -6.60
CA VAL A 76 13.24 19.17 -5.37
C VAL A 76 12.18 18.12 -5.07
N PRO A 77 12.56 16.83 -4.86
CA PRO A 77 11.66 15.81 -4.38
C PRO A 77 11.16 16.07 -2.95
N ASP A 78 10.18 15.32 -2.50
CA ASP A 78 9.58 15.53 -1.19
C ASP A 78 10.52 15.12 -0.03
N LEU A 79 11.26 14.01 -0.18
CA LEU A 79 12.07 13.44 0.90
C LEU A 79 13.47 13.01 0.41
N LEU A 80 14.43 13.02 1.34
CA LEU A 80 15.66 12.25 1.30
C LEU A 80 15.55 11.12 2.32
N ALA A 81 15.73 9.88 1.90
CA ALA A 81 15.72 8.72 2.79
C ALA A 81 17.06 7.97 2.72
N VAL A 82 17.42 7.36 3.85
CA VAL A 82 18.61 6.51 3.96
C VAL A 82 18.18 5.16 4.51
N PHE A 83 18.24 4.15 3.67
CA PHE A 83 17.88 2.78 4.01
C PHE A 83 19.12 1.93 4.26
N ASN A 84 19.06 1.09 5.28
CA ASN A 84 20.11 0.14 5.62
C ASN A 84 19.67 -1.27 5.19
N THR A 85 20.50 -1.93 4.41
CA THR A 85 20.45 -3.37 4.22
C THR A 85 21.64 -4.01 4.93
N ASP A 86 21.67 -5.33 5.03
CA ASP A 86 22.70 -6.06 5.81
C ASP A 86 24.15 -5.64 5.49
N ASN A 87 24.42 -5.23 4.25
CA ASN A 87 25.76 -4.92 3.80
C ASN A 87 25.93 -3.50 3.24
N ASN A 88 24.86 -2.73 3.05
CA ASN A 88 24.94 -1.46 2.35
C ASN A 88 23.98 -0.43 2.92
N GLN A 89 24.34 0.83 2.71
CA GLN A 89 23.50 1.99 2.98
C GLN A 89 23.09 2.64 1.67
N TYR A 90 21.79 2.76 1.44
CA TYR A 90 21.23 3.37 0.24
C TYR A 90 20.63 4.72 0.54
N ARG A 91 21.18 5.76 -0.08
CA ARG A 91 20.61 7.11 -0.05
C ARG A 91 19.73 7.27 -1.28
N VAL A 92 18.49 7.66 -1.07
CA VAL A 92 17.53 7.83 -2.16
C VAL A 92 16.73 9.11 -1.97
N LEU A 93 16.41 9.75 -3.07
CA LEU A 93 15.40 10.80 -3.11
C LEU A 93 14.04 10.14 -3.30
N VAL A 94 13.00 10.64 -2.64
CA VAL A 94 11.66 10.07 -2.75
C VAL A 94 10.67 11.17 -3.11
N GLU A 95 9.97 10.97 -4.20
CA GLU A 95 8.81 11.76 -4.61
C GLU A 95 7.55 11.02 -4.17
N VAL A 96 6.72 11.64 -3.34
CA VAL A 96 5.53 11.00 -2.76
C VAL A 96 4.29 11.38 -3.55
N LYS A 97 3.45 10.41 -3.85
CA LYS A 97 2.19 10.61 -4.58
C LYS A 97 1.06 9.82 -3.94
N THR A 98 -0.10 10.48 -3.83
CA THR A 98 -1.35 9.84 -3.46
C THR A 98 -2.31 9.94 -4.63
N LYS A 99 -2.73 8.82 -5.18
CA LYS A 99 -3.68 8.78 -6.27
C LYS A 99 -4.46 7.46 -6.24
N GLN A 100 -5.79 7.56 -6.32
CA GLN A 100 -6.68 6.40 -6.26
C GLN A 100 -6.91 5.73 -7.63
N ASP A 101 -6.56 6.43 -8.71
CA ASP A 101 -6.66 5.85 -10.06
C ASP A 101 -5.66 4.71 -10.26
N GLU A 102 -5.95 3.81 -11.19
CA GLU A 102 -5.05 2.71 -11.55
C GLU A 102 -3.73 3.18 -12.18
N ASN A 103 -3.68 4.40 -12.66
CA ASN A 103 -2.53 4.93 -13.37
C ASN A 103 -2.06 6.24 -12.76
N LEU A 104 -0.78 6.31 -12.47
CA LEU A 104 -0.08 7.54 -12.10
C LEU A 104 0.56 8.15 -13.34
N THR A 105 0.28 9.42 -13.59
CA THR A 105 0.83 10.17 -14.72
C THR A 105 1.81 11.22 -14.23
N LEU A 106 2.99 11.26 -14.83
CA LEU A 106 4.05 12.22 -14.56
C LEU A 106 4.26 13.07 -15.83
N ARG A 107 4.19 14.38 -15.71
CA ARG A 107 4.45 15.28 -16.83
C ARG A 107 5.91 15.18 -17.27
N ALA A 108 6.18 15.20 -18.57
CA ALA A 108 7.53 15.08 -19.10
C ALA A 108 8.49 16.13 -18.51
N LYS A 109 8.01 17.37 -18.36
CA LYS A 109 8.80 18.47 -17.77
C LYS A 109 9.16 18.21 -16.30
N ASP A 110 8.24 17.68 -15.52
CA ASP A 110 8.47 17.41 -14.10
C ASP A 110 9.45 16.24 -13.94
N ARG A 111 9.26 15.17 -14.74
CA ARG A 111 10.18 14.03 -14.78
C ARG A 111 11.61 14.46 -15.11
N GLU A 112 11.78 15.30 -16.13
CA GLU A 112 13.10 15.82 -16.52
C GLU A 112 13.77 16.61 -15.39
N LYS A 113 13.00 17.47 -14.71
CA LYS A 113 13.51 18.28 -13.59
C LYS A 113 13.90 17.44 -12.38
N LEU A 114 13.10 16.41 -12.05
CA LEU A 114 13.41 15.47 -10.98
C LEU A 114 14.68 14.68 -11.28
N ILE A 115 14.82 14.18 -12.51
CA ILE A 115 16.02 13.45 -12.93
C ILE A 115 17.26 14.36 -12.86
N LYS A 116 17.19 15.58 -13.38
CA LYS A 116 18.30 16.53 -13.32
C LYS A 116 18.72 16.85 -11.87
N TYR A 117 17.74 16.91 -10.95
CA TYR A 117 18.05 17.12 -9.54
C TYR A 117 18.75 15.89 -8.93
N ALA A 118 18.28 14.70 -9.24
CA ALA A 118 18.88 13.46 -8.80
C ALA A 118 20.32 13.28 -9.34
N GLU A 119 20.52 13.58 -10.61
CA GLU A 119 21.85 13.55 -11.27
C GLU A 119 22.81 14.57 -10.64
N LEU A 120 22.34 15.78 -10.34
CA LEU A 120 23.14 16.82 -9.68
C LEU A 120 23.68 16.35 -8.32
N LEU A 121 22.89 15.60 -7.57
CA LEU A 121 23.29 15.09 -6.26
C LEU A 121 23.97 13.71 -6.33
N GLY A 122 23.93 13.02 -7.47
CA GLY A 122 24.41 11.66 -7.61
C GLY A 122 23.64 10.64 -6.78
N VAL A 123 22.34 10.88 -6.56
CA VAL A 123 21.45 10.06 -5.71
C VAL A 123 20.24 9.60 -6.53
N PRO A 124 19.89 8.31 -6.53
CA PRO A 124 18.73 7.80 -7.26
C PRO A 124 17.43 8.39 -6.73
N ILE A 125 16.42 8.48 -7.60
CA ILE A 125 15.09 8.95 -7.24
C ILE A 125 14.06 7.82 -7.38
N LEU A 126 13.31 7.61 -6.30
CA LEU A 126 12.22 6.67 -6.22
C LEU A 126 10.88 7.41 -6.08
N PHE A 127 9.82 6.75 -6.46
CA PHE A 127 8.45 7.20 -6.25
C PHE A 127 7.79 6.36 -5.16
N ALA A 128 7.29 6.99 -4.13
CA ALA A 128 6.40 6.40 -3.15
C ALA A 128 4.95 6.73 -3.56
N TRP A 129 4.22 5.72 -4.01
CA TRP A 129 2.83 5.93 -4.43
C TRP A 129 1.88 5.15 -3.53
N LYS A 130 0.98 5.91 -2.87
CA LYS A 130 -0.14 5.36 -2.10
C LYS A 130 -1.39 5.30 -2.97
N ARG A 131 -1.95 4.09 -3.06
CA ARG A 131 -3.29 3.86 -3.62
C ARG A 131 -4.11 3.05 -2.62
N HIS A 132 -5.27 3.59 -2.23
CA HIS A 132 -6.00 3.12 -1.06
C HIS A 132 -5.08 3.10 0.17
N SER A 133 -4.91 1.96 0.82
CA SER A 133 -3.99 1.82 1.96
C SER A 133 -2.64 1.20 1.58
N ILE A 134 -2.42 0.90 0.30
CA ILE A 134 -1.23 0.18 -0.18
C ILE A 134 -0.18 1.18 -0.65
N TRP A 135 1.03 1.06 -0.11
CA TRP A 135 2.20 1.79 -0.50
C TRP A 135 3.08 0.99 -1.47
N THR A 136 3.56 1.64 -2.50
CA THR A 136 4.59 1.11 -3.41
C THR A 136 5.78 2.05 -3.42
N LEU A 137 6.98 1.53 -3.58
CA LEU A 137 8.21 2.31 -3.71
C LEU A 137 8.96 1.78 -4.94
N PHE A 138 9.13 2.59 -5.98
CA PHE A 138 9.68 2.14 -7.25
C PHE A 138 10.53 3.19 -7.94
N ASP A 139 11.42 2.76 -8.82
CA ASP A 139 12.32 3.65 -9.55
C ASP A 139 11.59 4.46 -10.63
N ILE A 140 12.02 5.71 -10.85
CA ILE A 140 11.44 6.61 -11.86
C ILE A 140 11.51 6.04 -13.28
N SER A 141 12.39 5.10 -13.57
CA SER A 141 12.50 4.43 -14.87
C SER A 141 11.31 3.55 -15.20
N LEU A 142 10.51 3.15 -14.19
CA LEU A 142 9.30 2.35 -14.40
C LEU A 142 8.19 3.13 -15.13
N PHE A 143 8.29 4.45 -15.17
CA PHE A 143 7.35 5.27 -15.94
C PHE A 143 7.59 5.11 -17.44
N GLU A 144 6.63 4.58 -18.15
CA GLU A 144 6.62 4.42 -19.60
C GLU A 144 6.08 5.67 -20.30
N LYS A 145 6.60 5.96 -21.51
CA LYS A 145 6.13 7.07 -22.32
C LYS A 145 4.67 6.87 -22.73
N PHE A 146 3.84 7.85 -22.44
CA PHE A 146 2.44 7.87 -22.77
C PHE A 146 2.05 9.24 -23.32
N ASN A 147 1.85 9.33 -24.64
CA ASN A 147 1.64 10.59 -25.36
C ASN A 147 2.78 11.60 -25.09
N LYS A 148 2.43 12.78 -24.55
CA LYS A 148 3.38 13.85 -24.18
C LYS A 148 3.94 13.70 -22.77
N ASN A 149 3.50 12.70 -22.00
CA ASN A 149 3.83 12.48 -20.61
C ASN A 149 4.38 11.06 -20.39
N TYR A 150 4.51 10.68 -19.13
CA TYR A 150 4.89 9.35 -18.69
C TYR A 150 3.81 8.79 -17.76
N ARG A 151 3.64 7.49 -17.78
CA ARG A 151 2.61 6.82 -16.99
C ARG A 151 3.12 5.49 -16.46
N VAL A 152 2.68 5.13 -15.26
CA VAL A 152 2.87 3.80 -14.67
C VAL A 152 1.51 3.29 -14.16
N ASN A 153 1.25 2.00 -14.34
CA ASN A 153 0.09 1.32 -13.77
C ASN A 153 0.41 0.87 -12.34
N PHE A 154 -0.58 0.90 -11.44
CA PHE A 154 -0.38 0.54 -10.04
C PHE A 154 0.08 -0.90 -9.84
N PHE A 155 -0.46 -1.83 -10.60
CA PHE A 155 -0.05 -3.23 -10.52
C PHE A 155 1.42 -3.42 -10.94
N SER A 156 1.86 -2.70 -11.97
CA SER A 156 3.27 -2.68 -12.36
C SER A 156 4.15 -2.07 -11.25
N ALA A 157 3.70 -0.97 -10.64
CA ALA A 157 4.40 -0.34 -9.52
C ALA A 157 4.49 -1.27 -8.29
N LEU A 158 3.41 -2.02 -8.00
CA LEU A 158 3.36 -2.98 -6.91
C LEU A 158 4.31 -4.17 -7.15
N SER A 159 4.26 -4.75 -8.37
CA SER A 159 5.10 -5.91 -8.74
C SER A 159 6.60 -5.58 -8.78
N ASN A 160 6.96 -4.31 -8.97
CA ASN A 160 8.34 -3.83 -8.97
C ASN A 160 8.66 -2.99 -7.71
N SER A 161 7.86 -3.12 -6.67
CA SER A 161 8.05 -2.34 -5.45
C SER A 161 9.31 -2.77 -4.71
N LEU A 162 10.11 -1.78 -4.35
CA LEU A 162 11.31 -1.92 -3.52
C LEU A 162 11.01 -1.77 -2.02
N MET A 163 9.71 -1.68 -1.64
CA MET A 163 9.30 -1.39 -0.27
C MET A 163 9.86 -2.41 0.72
N SER A 164 9.63 -3.71 0.48
CA SER A 164 10.13 -4.79 1.35
C SER A 164 11.66 -4.87 1.37
N LEU A 165 12.29 -4.57 0.24
CA LEU A 165 13.75 -4.64 0.11
C LEU A 165 14.43 -3.51 0.91
N LEU A 166 13.94 -2.28 0.78
CA LEU A 166 14.58 -1.08 1.33
C LEU A 166 14.02 -0.66 2.68
N ALA A 167 12.69 -0.57 2.82
CA ALA A 167 12.06 -0.05 4.03
C ALA A 167 11.79 -1.14 5.07
N GLY A 168 11.33 -2.30 4.65
CA GLY A 168 11.00 -3.46 5.47
C GLY A 168 9.74 -4.16 5.00
N ASP A 169 9.47 -5.32 5.55
CA ASP A 169 8.32 -6.12 5.16
C ASP A 169 7.02 -5.45 5.63
N VAL A 170 6.08 -5.33 4.71
CA VAL A 170 4.76 -4.76 4.96
C VAL A 170 3.73 -5.87 4.85
N HIS A 171 3.02 -6.11 5.94
CA HIS A 171 1.87 -7.01 5.95
C HIS A 171 0.59 -6.18 5.97
N TYR A 172 -0.34 -6.52 5.07
CA TYR A 172 -1.66 -5.93 5.05
C TYR A 172 -2.64 -6.95 5.61
N GLN A 173 -3.29 -6.60 6.71
CA GLN A 173 -4.34 -7.42 7.28
C GLN A 173 -5.69 -7.00 6.67
N LEU A 174 -6.41 -7.95 6.13
CA LEU A 174 -7.82 -7.77 5.76
C LEU A 174 -8.68 -7.85 7.02
N GLY A 175 -9.71 -7.02 7.08
CA GLY A 175 -10.67 -7.07 8.19
C GLY A 175 -11.57 -8.31 8.13
N ASP A 176 -12.17 -8.67 9.24
CA ASP A 176 -13.08 -9.80 9.33
C ASP A 176 -14.22 -9.69 8.29
N GLY A 177 -14.45 -10.78 7.58
CA GLY A 177 -15.47 -10.85 6.53
C GLY A 177 -15.11 -10.12 5.22
N VAL A 178 -13.93 -9.47 5.15
CA VAL A 178 -13.40 -8.90 3.91
C VAL A 178 -12.64 -9.98 3.15
N GLY A 179 -12.95 -10.16 1.89
CA GLY A 179 -12.23 -11.12 1.06
C GLY A 179 -13.10 -11.78 0.01
N LEU A 180 -12.70 -12.98 -0.42
CA LEU A 180 -13.41 -13.79 -1.40
C LEU A 180 -14.40 -14.73 -0.70
N HIS A 181 -15.65 -14.69 -1.13
CA HIS A 181 -16.70 -15.54 -0.62
C HIS A 181 -17.21 -16.47 -1.72
N LEU A 182 -17.34 -17.74 -1.38
CA LEU A 182 -17.88 -18.79 -2.22
C LEU A 182 -19.10 -19.38 -1.53
N LYS A 183 -20.22 -19.49 -2.26
CA LYS A 183 -21.38 -20.26 -1.85
C LYS A 183 -21.51 -21.48 -2.75
N LEU A 184 -21.41 -22.66 -2.15
CA LEU A 184 -21.48 -23.94 -2.83
C LEU A 184 -22.78 -24.63 -2.44
N ARG A 185 -23.67 -24.86 -3.38
CA ARG A 185 -24.87 -25.66 -3.14
C ARG A 185 -24.51 -27.15 -3.18
N LYS A 186 -24.97 -27.91 -2.20
CA LYS A 186 -24.90 -29.38 -2.20
C LYS A 186 -25.81 -29.89 -3.31
N ASP A 187 -25.29 -30.68 -4.26
CA ASP A 187 -26.03 -31.17 -5.43
C ASP A 187 -26.27 -32.69 -5.31
N GLU A 188 -25.23 -33.45 -5.09
CA GLU A 188 -25.30 -34.92 -5.04
C GLU A 188 -24.44 -35.45 -3.88
N PHE A 189 -25.04 -36.25 -3.01
CA PHE A 189 -24.31 -36.95 -1.95
C PHE A 189 -23.45 -38.04 -2.56
N HIS A 190 -22.21 -38.14 -2.19
CA HIS A 190 -21.28 -39.13 -2.72
C HIS A 190 -21.04 -40.25 -1.72
N GLU A 191 -20.53 -39.93 -0.53
CA GLU A 191 -20.26 -40.93 0.50
C GLU A 191 -20.14 -40.30 1.90
N SER A 192 -20.26 -41.14 2.92
CA SER A 192 -19.98 -40.79 4.31
C SER A 192 -18.99 -41.79 4.90
N VAL A 193 -17.91 -41.30 5.50
CA VAL A 193 -16.90 -42.13 6.18
C VAL A 193 -16.65 -41.55 7.58
N GLY A 194 -17.16 -42.25 8.60
CA GLY A 194 -17.16 -41.74 9.96
C GLY A 194 -18.00 -40.46 10.08
N ASP A 195 -17.41 -39.37 10.58
CA ASP A 195 -18.07 -38.08 10.74
C ASP A 195 -17.87 -37.18 9.51
N THR A 196 -17.28 -37.68 8.43
CA THR A 196 -16.99 -36.88 7.21
C THR A 196 -17.94 -37.27 6.09
N GLU A 197 -18.62 -36.29 5.53
CA GLU A 197 -19.47 -36.42 4.35
C GLU A 197 -18.82 -35.82 3.11
N THR A 198 -18.90 -36.52 2.01
CA THR A 198 -18.41 -36.05 0.70
C THR A 198 -19.60 -35.72 -0.20
N TRP A 199 -19.62 -34.49 -0.69
CA TRP A 199 -20.67 -33.96 -1.53
C TRP A 199 -20.12 -33.46 -2.86
N LYS A 200 -20.82 -33.71 -3.93
CA LYS A 200 -20.65 -32.99 -5.18
C LYS A 200 -21.39 -31.66 -5.05
N THR A 201 -20.67 -30.57 -5.24
CA THR A 201 -21.22 -29.23 -5.09
C THR A 201 -21.23 -28.47 -6.41
N LYS A 202 -22.09 -27.48 -6.50
CA LYS A 202 -22.09 -26.47 -7.58
C LYS A 202 -21.86 -25.10 -6.98
N ILE A 203 -21.01 -24.31 -7.62
CA ILE A 203 -20.83 -22.91 -7.28
C ILE A 203 -22.15 -22.18 -7.55
N GLU A 204 -22.76 -21.66 -6.51
CA GLU A 204 -24.00 -20.90 -6.59
C GLU A 204 -23.71 -19.39 -6.63
N ASP A 205 -22.72 -18.94 -5.86
CA ASP A 205 -22.36 -17.55 -5.76
C ASP A 205 -20.86 -17.37 -5.51
N VAL A 206 -20.27 -16.31 -6.10
CA VAL A 206 -18.87 -15.91 -5.91
C VAL A 206 -18.82 -14.39 -5.89
N TYR A 207 -18.33 -13.80 -4.81
CA TYR A 207 -18.22 -12.36 -4.68
C TYR A 207 -17.03 -11.95 -3.80
N LEU A 208 -16.56 -10.73 -3.99
CA LEU A 208 -15.68 -10.06 -3.04
C LEU A 208 -16.54 -9.22 -2.10
N GLN A 209 -16.27 -9.29 -0.81
CA GLN A 209 -16.93 -8.47 0.18
C GLN A 209 -15.95 -7.44 0.74
N ASP A 210 -16.40 -6.21 0.89
CA ASP A 210 -15.63 -5.17 1.53
C ASP A 210 -15.94 -5.07 3.03
N TYR A 211 -15.27 -4.15 3.73
CA TYR A 211 -15.42 -3.95 5.17
C TYR A 211 -16.83 -3.42 5.61
N ASN A 212 -17.63 -2.91 4.66
CA ASN A 212 -19.02 -2.51 4.92
C ASN A 212 -20.00 -3.66 4.71
N GLY A 213 -19.53 -4.82 4.21
CA GLY A 213 -20.36 -5.93 3.81
C GLY A 213 -20.90 -5.82 2.38
N ASP A 214 -20.47 -4.82 1.60
CA ASP A 214 -20.91 -4.63 0.23
C ASP A 214 -20.27 -5.68 -0.68
N LYS A 215 -21.11 -6.32 -1.52
CA LYS A 215 -20.69 -7.40 -2.40
C LYS A 215 -20.35 -6.88 -3.78
N ASN A 216 -19.18 -7.26 -4.27
CA ASN A 216 -18.74 -6.99 -5.63
C ASN A 216 -18.61 -8.30 -6.41
N TYR A 217 -19.38 -8.42 -7.48
CA TYR A 217 -19.39 -9.58 -8.38
C TYR A 217 -18.48 -9.40 -9.61
N THR A 218 -17.90 -8.21 -9.77
CA THR A 218 -17.04 -7.90 -10.92
C THR A 218 -15.61 -7.75 -10.45
N PHE A 219 -14.81 -8.78 -10.61
CA PHE A 219 -13.39 -8.74 -10.27
C PHE A 219 -12.51 -9.27 -11.40
N SER A 220 -11.35 -8.68 -11.53
CA SER A 220 -10.41 -9.03 -12.59
C SER A 220 -9.57 -10.26 -12.21
N PRO A 221 -9.00 -11.00 -13.18
CA PRO A 221 -8.02 -12.04 -12.88
C PRO A 221 -6.83 -11.54 -12.04
N ARG A 222 -6.48 -10.25 -12.14
CA ARG A 222 -5.43 -9.61 -11.34
C ARG A 222 -5.82 -9.52 -9.86
N THR A 223 -7.09 -9.25 -9.56
CA THR A 223 -7.60 -9.23 -8.18
C THR A 223 -7.44 -10.61 -7.54
N LEU A 224 -7.83 -11.67 -8.25
CA LEU A 224 -7.64 -13.05 -7.79
C LEU A 224 -6.15 -13.40 -7.62
N SER A 225 -5.29 -12.94 -8.51
CA SER A 225 -3.84 -13.16 -8.40
C SER A 225 -3.26 -12.51 -7.14
N ILE A 226 -3.72 -11.32 -6.77
CA ILE A 226 -3.30 -10.66 -5.52
C ILE A 226 -3.80 -11.44 -4.31
N LEU A 227 -5.07 -11.83 -4.30
CA LEU A 227 -5.65 -12.60 -3.19
C LEU A 227 -4.93 -13.95 -2.99
N ASN A 228 -4.56 -14.62 -4.07
CA ASN A 228 -3.79 -15.87 -4.01
C ASN A 228 -2.36 -15.70 -3.44
N THR A 229 -1.84 -14.49 -3.36
CA THR A 229 -0.55 -14.22 -2.71
C THR A 229 -0.69 -13.82 -1.23
N CYS A 230 -1.92 -13.61 -0.78
CA CYS A 230 -2.21 -13.33 0.63
C CYS A 230 -2.35 -14.65 1.39
N GLU A 231 -1.85 -14.71 2.62
CA GLU A 231 -2.24 -15.74 3.57
C GLU A 231 -3.62 -15.32 4.09
N LEU A 232 -4.67 -15.94 3.54
CA LEU A 232 -6.05 -15.68 3.92
C LEU A 232 -6.50 -16.76 4.91
N ASP A 233 -7.17 -16.33 5.95
CA ASP A 233 -7.82 -17.27 6.86
C ASP A 233 -9.06 -17.87 6.17
N GLU A 234 -9.13 -19.20 6.14
CA GLU A 234 -10.29 -19.90 5.61
C GLU A 234 -11.33 -20.10 6.72
N ASN A 235 -12.54 -19.62 6.50
CA ASN A 235 -13.67 -19.91 7.33
C ASN A 235 -14.72 -20.67 6.52
N THR A 236 -15.15 -21.82 7.02
CA THR A 236 -16.13 -22.68 6.35
C THR A 236 -17.35 -22.86 7.26
N GLU A 237 -18.51 -22.42 6.78
CA GLU A 237 -19.81 -22.68 7.39
C GLU A 237 -20.58 -23.71 6.56
N ILE A 238 -21.09 -24.74 7.21
CA ILE A 238 -21.82 -25.81 6.55
C ILE A 238 -23.25 -25.85 7.10
N ASP A 239 -24.22 -25.75 6.23
CA ASP A 239 -25.64 -26.00 6.54
C ASP A 239 -26.20 -27.20 5.73
N ASP A 240 -27.46 -27.49 5.88
CA ASP A 240 -28.09 -28.64 5.22
C ASP A 240 -28.13 -28.54 3.70
N GLU A 241 -28.11 -27.30 3.15
CA GLU A 241 -28.26 -27.04 1.71
C GLU A 241 -27.00 -26.55 1.04
N ALA A 242 -26.09 -25.91 1.80
CA ALA A 242 -24.94 -25.21 1.24
C ALA A 242 -23.70 -25.29 2.12
N ILE A 243 -22.57 -25.04 1.49
CA ILE A 243 -21.27 -24.79 2.12
C ILE A 243 -20.88 -23.36 1.76
N ARG A 244 -20.58 -22.53 2.77
CA ARG A 244 -20.06 -21.17 2.58
C ARG A 244 -18.60 -21.14 2.98
N GLN A 245 -17.75 -20.75 2.07
CA GLN A 245 -16.32 -20.54 2.31
C GLN A 245 -16.00 -19.08 2.14
N SER A 246 -15.26 -18.51 3.09
CA SER A 246 -14.69 -17.17 3.01
C SER A 246 -13.18 -17.24 3.21
N PHE A 247 -12.45 -16.45 2.43
CA PHE A 247 -10.99 -16.39 2.39
C PHE A 247 -10.52 -14.95 2.48
#